data_17babb49120a08b0da1566437c635d9a
#
_entry.id   17babb49120a08b0da1566437c635d9a
#
_cell.length_a   1.000
_cell.length_b   1.000
_cell.length_c   1.000
_cell.angle_alpha   90.00
_cell.angle_beta   90.00
_cell.angle_gamma   90.00
#
_symmetry.space_group_name_H-M   'P 1'
#
loop_
_entity.id
_entity.type
_entity.pdbx_description
1 polymer ?
#
loop_
_entity_poly.entity_id
_entity_poly.type
_entity_poly.pdbx_seq_one_letter_code
_entity_poly.pdbx_strand_id
1 'polypeptide(L)'
;MKPQTITAGRHDTVYAYRGDHVILTGPATVYHAGHAKFTRSGNWARRSAPTIVNTAADTKRFLEALGVYADENDAVILYKTLNDAMVSGQQYGHTTSWEVGCTTVCDDWDYDWVGEGRALHLSPTKEYAQNHYNYTHQDDVDGGTTYACRAFLYDVHLVPEDWTQYRCKQVTVIGEAT
;
A
#
# COMPACT_ATOMS: atom_id res chain seq x y z
N MET A 1 17.72 -7.11 -1.57
CA MET A 1 18.38 -6.48 -2.75
C MET A 1 19.70 -5.86 -2.31
N LYS A 2 20.69 -5.69 -3.24
CA LYS A 2 21.90 -4.93 -2.94
C LYS A 2 21.59 -3.44 -3.06
N PRO A 3 22.11 -2.58 -2.15
CA PRO A 3 21.95 -1.15 -2.24
C PRO A 3 22.45 -0.59 -3.58
N GLN A 4 21.71 0.35 -4.13
CA GLN A 4 22.00 0.98 -5.42
C GLN A 4 22.16 2.49 -5.25
N THR A 5 22.85 3.12 -6.20
CA THR A 5 22.84 4.58 -6.36
C THR A 5 21.95 4.91 -7.54
N ILE A 6 20.90 5.70 -7.29
CA ILE A 6 19.89 6.08 -8.26
C ILE A 6 19.96 7.58 -8.46
N THR A 7 20.09 8.03 -9.71
CA THR A 7 20.01 9.47 -10.03
C THR A 7 18.59 9.78 -10.50
N ALA A 8 17.93 10.74 -9.85
CA ALA A 8 16.56 11.15 -10.16
C ALA A 8 16.53 12.64 -10.55
N GLY A 9 16.00 12.94 -11.71
CA GLY A 9 15.88 14.27 -12.29
C GLY A 9 14.43 14.72 -12.46
N ARG A 10 14.24 15.68 -13.35
CA ARG A 10 12.93 16.27 -13.61
C ARG A 10 11.96 15.24 -14.21
N HIS A 11 10.79 15.09 -13.56
CA HIS A 11 9.71 14.17 -13.94
C HIS A 11 10.03 12.68 -13.76
N ASP A 12 11.15 12.32 -13.12
CA ASP A 12 11.39 10.93 -12.79
C ASP A 12 10.50 10.48 -11.62
N THR A 13 9.98 9.26 -11.72
CA THR A 13 9.40 8.52 -10.61
C THR A 13 10.35 7.40 -10.22
N VAL A 14 10.72 7.36 -8.94
CA VAL A 14 11.74 6.45 -8.42
C VAL A 14 11.20 5.70 -7.21
N TYR A 15 11.47 4.40 -7.16
CA TYR A 15 11.21 3.54 -6.02
C TYR A 15 12.54 3.19 -5.36
N ALA A 16 12.76 3.69 -4.14
CA ALA A 16 14.00 3.52 -3.41
C ALA A 16 13.81 2.52 -2.26
N TYR A 17 14.66 1.50 -2.24
CA TYR A 17 14.64 0.44 -1.26
C TYR A 17 15.63 0.72 -0.12
N ARG A 18 15.64 -0.15 0.88
CA ARG A 18 16.54 -0.04 2.03
C ARG A 18 18.00 -0.01 1.60
N GLY A 19 18.69 1.03 2.04
CA GLY A 19 20.10 1.25 1.76
C GLY A 19 20.41 1.94 0.42
N ASP A 20 19.41 2.16 -0.45
CA ASP A 20 19.59 2.91 -1.66
C ASP A 20 20.00 4.35 -1.39
N HIS A 21 20.79 4.91 -2.29
CA HIS A 21 21.21 6.30 -2.27
C HIS A 21 20.63 7.03 -3.49
N VAL A 22 19.64 7.88 -3.25
CA VAL A 22 19.00 8.68 -4.32
C VAL A 22 19.69 10.04 -4.42
N ILE A 23 20.28 10.31 -5.58
CA ILE A 23 20.87 11.61 -5.94
C ILE A 23 19.83 12.40 -6.71
N LEU A 24 19.27 13.42 -6.06
CA LEU A 24 18.25 14.29 -6.64
C LEU A 24 18.92 15.40 -7.46
N THR A 25 18.73 15.41 -8.76
CA THR A 25 19.26 16.41 -9.70
C THR A 25 18.21 17.39 -10.22
N GLY A 26 16.93 17.18 -9.81
CA GLY A 26 15.77 18.00 -10.17
C GLY A 26 14.52 17.58 -9.43
N PRO A 27 13.36 18.15 -9.79
CA PRO A 27 12.08 17.74 -9.24
C PRO A 27 11.75 16.32 -9.73
N ALA A 28 11.70 15.37 -8.80
CA ALA A 28 11.35 13.98 -9.02
C ALA A 28 10.29 13.56 -7.97
N THR A 29 9.56 12.49 -8.25
CA THR A 29 8.76 11.81 -7.24
C THR A 29 9.51 10.58 -6.75
N VAL A 30 9.73 10.47 -5.44
CA VAL A 30 10.44 9.34 -4.86
C VAL A 30 9.58 8.69 -3.79
N TYR A 31 9.29 7.41 -3.98
CA TYR A 31 8.63 6.56 -2.99
C TYR A 31 9.68 5.70 -2.28
N HIS A 32 9.59 5.61 -0.96
CA HIS A 32 10.47 4.76 -0.14
C HIS A 32 9.77 4.25 1.11
N ALA A 33 10.19 3.11 1.65
CA ALA A 33 9.67 2.52 2.88
C ALA A 33 10.49 2.89 4.14
N GLY A 34 11.23 3.98 4.11
CA GLY A 34 12.23 4.37 5.12
C GLY A 34 13.64 3.97 4.69
N HIS A 35 14.65 4.31 5.45
CA HIS A 35 16.05 3.87 5.30
C HIS A 35 16.77 4.15 3.95
N ALA A 36 16.16 4.80 2.98
CA ALA A 36 16.86 5.33 1.80
C ALA A 36 17.63 6.61 2.17
N LYS A 37 18.77 6.83 1.51
CA LYS A 37 19.57 8.05 1.67
C LYS A 37 19.29 9.01 0.53
N PHE A 38 19.26 10.30 0.84
CA PHE A 38 18.98 11.34 -0.17
C PHE A 38 20.11 12.36 -0.20
N THR A 39 20.58 12.68 -1.41
CA THR A 39 21.52 13.79 -1.65
C THR A 39 20.96 14.69 -2.73
N ARG A 40 21.01 16.00 -2.52
CA ARG A 40 20.68 16.98 -3.54
C ARG A 40 21.93 17.38 -4.28
N SER A 41 21.86 17.34 -5.61
CA SER A 41 22.95 17.77 -6.51
C SER A 41 22.43 18.83 -7.45
N GLY A 42 23.07 20.01 -7.46
CA GLY A 42 22.70 21.15 -8.30
C GLY A 42 21.88 22.24 -7.61
N ASN A 43 21.83 23.41 -8.24
CA ASN A 43 21.05 24.58 -7.81
C ASN A 43 19.70 24.57 -8.54
N TRP A 44 18.64 24.12 -7.89
CA TRP A 44 17.28 24.24 -8.44
C TRP A 44 16.40 25.13 -7.56
N ALA A 45 15.50 25.86 -8.21
CA ALA A 45 14.61 26.78 -7.53
C ALA A 45 13.73 26.05 -6.51
N ARG A 46 13.42 26.68 -5.37
CA ARG A 46 12.54 26.13 -4.31
C ARG A 46 11.16 25.67 -4.80
N ARG A 47 10.68 26.22 -5.92
CA ARG A 47 9.38 25.87 -6.54
C ARG A 47 9.41 24.52 -7.28
N SER A 48 10.58 23.91 -7.43
CA SER A 48 10.79 22.65 -8.13
C SER A 48 11.36 21.60 -7.18
N ALA A 49 10.88 21.56 -5.93
CA ALA A 49 11.33 20.57 -4.95
C ALA A 49 10.81 19.16 -5.33
N PRO A 50 11.61 18.12 -5.07
CA PRO A 50 11.14 16.75 -5.24
C PRO A 50 10.02 16.43 -4.26
N THR A 51 9.09 15.57 -4.69
CA THR A 51 8.10 14.95 -3.82
C THR A 51 8.69 13.67 -3.25
N ILE A 52 8.88 13.59 -1.95
CA ILE A 52 9.39 12.40 -1.28
C ILE A 52 8.27 11.84 -0.41
N VAL A 53 7.87 10.59 -0.68
CA VAL A 53 6.79 9.88 0.02
C VAL A 53 7.40 8.68 0.73
N ASN A 54 7.30 8.66 2.05
CA ASN A 54 7.58 7.48 2.85
C ASN A 54 6.34 6.62 2.95
N THR A 55 6.29 5.49 2.23
CA THR A 55 5.11 4.63 2.13
C THR A 55 4.66 4.04 3.47
N ALA A 56 5.54 3.95 4.45
CA ALA A 56 5.19 3.53 5.81
C ALA A 56 4.76 4.73 6.68
N ALA A 57 5.62 5.76 6.80
CA ALA A 57 5.38 6.88 7.71
C ALA A 57 4.25 7.82 7.26
N ASP A 58 4.03 7.95 5.95
CA ASP A 58 2.98 8.83 5.41
C ASP A 58 1.60 8.16 5.33
N THR A 59 1.49 6.83 5.53
CA THR A 59 0.24 6.07 5.44
C THR A 59 -0.89 6.69 6.24
N LYS A 60 -0.65 7.04 7.51
CA LYS A 60 -1.66 7.67 8.37
C LYS A 60 -2.23 8.94 7.74
N ARG A 61 -1.37 9.83 7.26
CA ARG A 61 -1.79 11.11 6.63
C ARG A 61 -2.65 10.88 5.39
N PHE A 62 -2.32 9.88 4.57
CA PHE A 62 -3.10 9.56 3.37
C PHE A 62 -4.46 8.95 3.73
N LEU A 63 -4.51 8.07 4.72
CA LEU A 63 -5.78 7.50 5.22
C LEU A 63 -6.69 8.58 5.80
N GLU A 64 -6.15 9.48 6.62
CA GLU A 64 -6.89 10.62 7.19
C GLU A 64 -7.46 11.54 6.11
N ALA A 65 -6.72 11.78 5.02
CA ALA A 65 -7.20 12.56 3.87
C ALA A 65 -8.39 11.90 3.15
N LEU A 66 -8.55 10.59 3.27
CA LEU A 66 -9.68 9.80 2.77
C LEU A 66 -10.78 9.58 3.83
N GLY A 67 -10.67 10.21 5.01
CA GLY A 67 -11.65 10.09 6.08
C GLY A 67 -11.50 8.82 6.92
N VAL A 68 -10.40 8.09 6.79
CA VAL A 68 -10.11 6.89 7.59
C VAL A 68 -9.18 7.26 8.74
N TYR A 69 -9.68 7.13 9.97
CA TYR A 69 -8.97 7.52 11.19
C TYR A 69 -8.63 6.28 12.01
N ALA A 70 -7.45 6.31 12.64
CA ALA A 70 -7.06 5.27 13.57
C ALA A 70 -7.84 5.39 14.89
N ASP A 71 -8.12 4.23 15.50
CA ASP A 71 -8.66 4.14 16.85
C ASP A 71 -7.58 4.43 17.92
N GLU A 72 -7.96 4.35 19.18
CA GLU A 72 -7.08 4.54 20.34
C GLU A 72 -5.91 3.54 20.44
N ASN A 73 -5.97 2.46 19.67
CA ASN A 73 -4.93 1.42 19.59
C ASN A 73 -4.09 1.51 18.31
N ASP A 74 -4.13 2.66 17.59
CA ASP A 74 -3.49 2.86 16.30
C ASP A 74 -3.92 1.82 15.25
N ALA A 75 -5.17 1.35 15.27
CA ALA A 75 -5.74 0.47 14.27
C ALA A 75 -6.75 1.21 13.40
N VAL A 76 -6.83 0.80 12.14
CA VAL A 76 -7.74 1.35 11.13
C VAL A 76 -8.64 0.25 10.57
N ILE A 77 -9.80 0.65 10.05
CA ILE A 77 -10.67 -0.22 9.29
C ILE A 77 -10.39 -0.01 7.80
N LEU A 78 -10.04 -1.09 7.13
CA LEU A 78 -9.85 -1.18 5.69
C LEU A 78 -10.80 -2.23 5.13
N TYR A 79 -10.95 -2.28 3.82
CA TYR A 79 -11.95 -3.12 3.17
C TYR A 79 -11.32 -4.05 2.15
N LYS A 80 -11.87 -5.26 2.06
CA LYS A 80 -11.51 -6.28 1.06
C LYS A 80 -12.78 -6.89 0.47
N THR A 81 -12.89 -6.88 -0.85
CA THR A 81 -13.94 -7.64 -1.54
C THR A 81 -13.38 -9.01 -1.95
N LEU A 82 -14.12 -10.04 -1.66
CA LEU A 82 -13.77 -11.45 -1.86
C LEU A 82 -14.94 -12.17 -2.53
N ASN A 83 -14.64 -13.25 -3.25
CA ASN A 83 -15.65 -14.18 -3.75
C ASN A 83 -16.22 -15.05 -2.63
N ASP A 84 -17.22 -15.88 -2.93
CA ASP A 84 -17.87 -16.76 -1.97
C ASP A 84 -16.92 -17.77 -1.31
N ALA A 85 -15.83 -18.13 -1.98
CA ALA A 85 -14.80 -19.00 -1.40
C ALA A 85 -13.91 -18.30 -0.37
N MET A 86 -14.06 -16.97 -0.19
CA MET A 86 -13.25 -16.16 0.71
C MET A 86 -11.73 -16.36 0.50
N VAL A 87 -11.29 -16.32 -0.74
CA VAL A 87 -9.87 -16.47 -1.11
C VAL A 87 -9.41 -15.33 -2.01
N SER A 88 -8.13 -15.03 -1.97
CA SER A 88 -7.49 -14.06 -2.86
C SER A 88 -6.12 -14.54 -3.35
N GLY A 89 -5.55 -13.86 -4.34
CA GLY A 89 -4.21 -14.13 -4.85
C GLY A 89 -4.12 -15.27 -5.85
N GLN A 90 -5.20 -15.96 -6.17
CA GLN A 90 -5.20 -17.11 -7.08
C GLN A 90 -4.61 -16.78 -8.45
N GLN A 91 -4.89 -15.60 -8.98
CA GLN A 91 -4.35 -15.13 -10.26
C GLN A 91 -2.82 -14.96 -10.27
N TYR A 92 -2.18 -14.91 -9.10
CA TYR A 92 -0.73 -14.78 -8.95
C TYR A 92 -0.05 -16.09 -8.55
N GLY A 93 -0.79 -17.22 -8.59
CA GLY A 93 -0.25 -18.56 -8.31
C GLY A 93 -0.12 -18.90 -6.82
N HIS A 94 -0.70 -18.09 -5.93
CA HIS A 94 -0.82 -18.39 -4.50
C HIS A 94 -2.25 -18.12 -4.03
N THR A 95 -2.66 -18.72 -2.93
CA THR A 95 -3.99 -18.56 -2.37
C THR A 95 -3.89 -18.10 -0.92
N THR A 96 -4.52 -16.99 -0.63
CA THR A 96 -4.70 -16.49 0.73
C THR A 96 -6.14 -16.71 1.14
N SER A 97 -6.36 -17.44 2.23
CA SER A 97 -7.69 -17.67 2.82
C SER A 97 -8.03 -16.58 3.82
N TRP A 98 -9.30 -16.21 3.84
CA TRP A 98 -9.86 -15.19 4.72
C TRP A 98 -11.00 -15.83 5.51
N GLU A 99 -11.10 -15.55 6.80
CA GLU A 99 -12.15 -16.08 7.66
C GLU A 99 -12.59 -15.00 8.65
N VAL A 100 -13.91 -14.82 8.80
CA VAL A 100 -14.49 -13.85 9.74
C VAL A 100 -14.09 -14.22 11.17
N GLY A 101 -13.62 -13.23 11.91
CA GLY A 101 -13.11 -13.39 13.28
C GLY A 101 -11.64 -13.84 13.36
N CYS A 102 -11.02 -14.21 12.24
CA CYS A 102 -9.64 -14.68 12.20
C CYS A 102 -8.68 -13.61 11.69
N THR A 103 -7.41 -13.79 12.02
CA THR A 103 -6.31 -12.94 11.51
C THR A 103 -5.66 -13.63 10.31
N THR A 104 -5.70 -12.94 9.18
CA THR A 104 -4.97 -13.33 7.97
C THR A 104 -3.60 -12.64 7.97
N VAL A 105 -2.54 -13.39 7.66
CA VAL A 105 -1.16 -12.93 7.66
C VAL A 105 -0.54 -13.12 6.27
N CYS A 106 0.28 -12.18 5.84
CA CYS A 106 1.12 -12.31 4.66
C CYS A 106 2.47 -12.89 5.07
N ASP A 107 2.71 -14.14 4.73
CA ASP A 107 3.92 -14.87 5.15
C ASP A 107 5.21 -14.36 4.48
N ASP A 108 5.11 -13.79 3.30
CA ASP A 108 6.22 -13.22 2.53
C ASP A 108 6.30 -11.69 2.61
N TRP A 109 5.75 -11.09 3.68
CA TRP A 109 5.79 -9.66 3.90
C TRP A 109 7.22 -9.12 3.87
N ASP A 110 7.44 -8.10 3.04
CA ASP A 110 8.68 -7.35 3.00
C ASP A 110 8.41 -5.88 3.39
N TYR A 111 8.87 -5.49 4.57
CA TYR A 111 8.69 -4.15 5.11
C TYR A 111 9.36 -3.07 4.24
N ASP A 112 10.48 -3.41 3.63
CA ASP A 112 11.26 -2.49 2.80
C ASP A 112 10.77 -2.46 1.33
N TRP A 113 9.75 -3.28 0.99
CA TRP A 113 9.20 -3.30 -0.35
C TRP A 113 8.36 -2.05 -0.65
N VAL A 114 8.67 -1.41 -1.75
CA VAL A 114 7.96 -0.22 -2.25
C VAL A 114 7.30 -0.61 -3.58
N GLY A 115 6.01 -0.83 -3.59
CA GLY A 115 5.26 -1.24 -4.76
C GLY A 115 4.20 -2.28 -4.41
N GLU A 116 3.53 -2.80 -5.43
CA GLU A 116 2.58 -3.90 -5.29
C GLU A 116 3.27 -5.23 -5.03
N GLY A 117 2.53 -6.22 -4.58
CA GLY A 117 3.01 -7.57 -4.28
C GLY A 117 3.48 -7.76 -2.85
N ARG A 118 3.73 -9.00 -2.47
CA ARG A 118 4.18 -9.42 -1.12
C ARG A 118 3.41 -8.75 0.01
N ALA A 119 2.07 -8.77 -0.05
CA ALA A 119 1.20 -8.14 0.93
C ALA A 119 -0.25 -8.60 0.80
N LEU A 120 -1.03 -8.35 1.86
CA LEU A 120 -2.48 -8.34 1.78
C LEU A 120 -2.90 -6.95 1.28
N HIS A 121 -3.59 -6.88 0.15
CA HIS A 121 -4.05 -5.62 -0.42
C HIS A 121 -5.47 -5.32 0.01
N LEU A 122 -5.66 -4.16 0.64
CA LEU A 122 -6.95 -3.67 1.10
C LEU A 122 -7.18 -2.23 0.61
N SER A 123 -8.42 -1.79 0.63
CA SER A 123 -8.82 -0.45 0.22
C SER A 123 -9.31 0.38 1.42
N PRO A 124 -9.19 1.71 1.36
CA PRO A 124 -9.59 2.58 2.47
C PRO A 124 -11.11 2.72 2.60
N THR A 125 -11.86 2.43 1.54
CA THR A 125 -13.32 2.50 1.54
C THR A 125 -13.92 1.24 0.90
N LYS A 126 -15.17 0.96 1.26
CA LYS A 126 -15.97 -0.12 0.67
C LYS A 126 -16.08 0.02 -0.85
N GLU A 127 -16.32 1.25 -1.33
CA GLU A 127 -16.45 1.54 -2.75
C GLU A 127 -15.17 1.22 -3.53
N TYR A 128 -14.01 1.63 -3.01
CA TYR A 128 -12.73 1.32 -3.66
C TYR A 128 -12.44 -0.18 -3.66
N ALA A 129 -12.76 -0.90 -2.58
CA ALA A 129 -12.60 -2.35 -2.52
C ALA A 129 -13.45 -3.06 -3.59
N GLN A 130 -14.71 -2.64 -3.75
CA GLN A 130 -15.65 -3.19 -4.73
C GLN A 130 -15.19 -2.87 -6.16
N ASN A 131 -14.77 -1.63 -6.42
CA ASN A 131 -14.30 -1.22 -7.74
C ASN A 131 -13.04 -1.99 -8.15
N HIS A 132 -12.10 -2.19 -7.21
CA HIS A 132 -10.89 -2.98 -7.47
C HIS A 132 -11.24 -4.45 -7.77
N TYR A 133 -12.17 -5.06 -7.02
CA TYR A 133 -12.64 -6.42 -7.26
C TYR A 133 -13.26 -6.54 -8.66
N ASN A 134 -14.19 -5.66 -9.01
CA ASN A 134 -14.87 -5.68 -10.32
C ASN A 134 -13.89 -5.51 -11.49
N TYR A 135 -12.84 -4.69 -11.30
CA TYR A 135 -11.80 -4.52 -12.31
C TYR A 135 -10.95 -5.79 -12.50
N THR A 136 -10.64 -6.50 -11.43
CA THR A 136 -9.78 -7.69 -11.47
C THR A 136 -10.54 -8.99 -11.76
N HIS A 137 -11.86 -9.01 -11.57
CA HIS A 137 -12.73 -10.19 -11.72
C HIS A 137 -13.90 -9.87 -12.66
N GLN A 138 -13.61 -9.42 -13.89
CA GLN A 138 -14.60 -8.99 -14.87
C GLN A 138 -15.59 -10.10 -15.29
N ASP A 139 -15.22 -11.36 -15.12
CA ASP A 139 -16.03 -12.52 -15.45
C ASP A 139 -16.91 -13.00 -14.26
N ASP A 140 -16.77 -12.40 -13.09
CA ASP A 140 -17.55 -12.76 -11.90
C ASP A 140 -18.87 -11.96 -11.86
N VAL A 141 -19.93 -12.60 -12.35
CA VAL A 141 -21.26 -12.00 -12.55
C VAL A 141 -21.95 -11.67 -11.21
N ASP A 142 -21.58 -12.38 -10.14
CA ASP A 142 -22.27 -12.28 -8.84
C ASP A 142 -21.68 -11.18 -7.93
N GLY A 143 -20.56 -10.58 -8.34
CA GLY A 143 -19.86 -9.54 -7.57
C GLY A 143 -19.50 -10.00 -6.15
N GLY A 144 -18.29 -9.83 -5.73
CA GLY A 144 -17.86 -10.31 -4.40
C GLY A 144 -18.51 -9.60 -3.23
N THR A 145 -18.45 -10.21 -2.06
CA THR A 145 -18.83 -9.61 -0.78
C THR A 145 -17.70 -8.79 -0.20
N THR A 146 -17.99 -7.56 0.25
CA THR A 146 -16.99 -6.70 0.87
C THR A 146 -16.97 -6.89 2.38
N TYR A 147 -15.78 -7.13 2.91
CA TYR A 147 -15.52 -7.33 4.33
C TYR A 147 -14.77 -6.16 4.93
N ALA A 148 -15.14 -5.80 6.16
CA ALA A 148 -14.38 -4.88 6.98
C ALA A 148 -13.24 -5.64 7.69
N CYS A 149 -12.04 -5.09 7.62
CA CYS A 149 -10.83 -5.68 8.17
C CYS A 149 -10.14 -4.66 9.08
N ARG A 150 -9.72 -5.10 10.26
CA ARG A 150 -8.94 -4.29 11.18
C ARG A 150 -7.45 -4.51 10.96
N ALA A 151 -6.71 -3.45 10.74
CA ALA A 151 -5.26 -3.46 10.58
C ALA A 151 -4.59 -2.45 11.53
N PHE A 152 -3.41 -2.77 12.06
CA PHE A 152 -2.62 -1.81 12.81
C PHE A 152 -1.78 -0.95 11.87
N LEU A 153 -1.70 0.36 12.12
CA LEU A 153 -1.00 1.31 11.23
C LEU A 153 0.47 0.95 10.97
N TYR A 154 1.16 0.34 11.94
CA TYR A 154 2.55 -0.10 11.76
C TYR A 154 2.71 -1.27 10.77
N ASP A 155 1.63 -1.99 10.48
CA ASP A 155 1.56 -3.09 9.51
C ASP A 155 0.94 -2.66 8.17
N VAL A 156 0.65 -1.36 7.99
CA VAL A 156 -0.01 -0.82 6.79
C VAL A 156 0.91 0.15 6.06
N HIS A 157 1.11 -0.09 4.77
CA HIS A 157 1.89 0.77 3.90
C HIS A 157 1.05 1.23 2.71
N LEU A 158 1.18 2.49 2.34
CA LEU A 158 0.61 3.04 1.13
C LEU A 158 1.18 2.34 -0.11
N VAL A 159 0.32 1.98 -1.07
CA VAL A 159 0.76 1.59 -2.42
C VAL A 159 1.12 2.85 -3.20
N PRO A 160 2.35 2.96 -3.73
CA PRO A 160 2.76 4.10 -4.54
C PRO A 160 1.86 4.30 -5.74
N GLU A 161 1.49 5.57 -6.01
CA GLU A 161 0.64 5.97 -7.15
C GLU A 161 -0.79 5.43 -7.15
N ASP A 162 -1.14 4.56 -6.20
CA ASP A 162 -2.51 4.09 -5.99
C ASP A 162 -2.97 4.31 -4.54
N TRP A 163 -3.53 5.47 -4.26
CA TRP A 163 -4.01 5.86 -2.93
C TRP A 163 -5.30 5.12 -2.53
N THR A 164 -5.83 4.29 -3.41
CA THR A 164 -7.01 3.46 -3.15
C THR A 164 -6.65 2.07 -2.66
N GLN A 165 -5.34 1.74 -2.61
CA GLN A 165 -4.82 0.48 -2.13
C GLN A 165 -3.75 0.67 -1.06
N TYR A 166 -3.78 -0.23 -0.08
CA TYR A 166 -2.83 -0.31 1.02
C TYR A 166 -2.34 -1.74 1.16
N ARG A 167 -1.04 -1.87 1.35
CA ARG A 167 -0.38 -3.13 1.66
C ARG A 167 -0.44 -3.37 3.15
N CYS A 168 -0.91 -4.54 3.57
CA CYS A 168 -0.98 -4.91 4.97
C CYS A 168 -0.20 -6.21 5.21
N LYS A 169 0.55 -6.25 6.32
CA LYS A 169 1.23 -7.46 6.78
C LYS A 169 0.23 -8.46 7.33
N GLN A 170 -0.68 -7.97 8.16
CA GLN A 170 -1.73 -8.78 8.76
C GLN A 170 -2.99 -7.96 9.00
N VAL A 171 -4.12 -8.64 8.97
CA VAL A 171 -5.43 -8.03 9.25
C VAL A 171 -6.34 -9.02 9.96
N THR A 172 -7.25 -8.52 10.78
CA THR A 172 -8.34 -9.33 11.34
C THR A 172 -9.63 -9.03 10.59
N VAL A 173 -10.26 -10.04 10.02
CA VAL A 173 -11.54 -9.90 9.33
C VAL A 173 -12.66 -9.75 10.38
N ILE A 174 -13.34 -8.59 10.37
CA ILE A 174 -14.40 -8.30 11.37
C ILE A 174 -15.72 -8.91 10.96
N GLY A 175 -16.09 -8.75 9.70
CA GLY A 175 -17.37 -9.20 9.14
C GLY A 175 -17.71 -8.47 7.86
N GLU A 176 -18.89 -8.74 7.31
CA GLU A 176 -19.37 -8.04 6.13
C GLU A 176 -19.52 -6.54 6.41
N ALA A 177 -19.10 -5.74 5.44
CA ALA A 177 -19.24 -4.29 5.50
C ALA A 177 -20.68 -3.90 5.15
N THR A 178 -21.43 -3.45 6.14
CA THR A 178 -22.80 -2.92 5.99
C THR A 178 -22.81 -1.50 5.40
#